data_0e74058cb62febd5ca0422f3d34230d7
#
_entry.id   0e74058cb62febd5ca0422f3d34230d7
#
_cell.length_a   1.000
_cell.length_b   1.000
_cell.length_c   1.000
_cell.angle_alpha   90.00
_cell.angle_beta   90.00
_cell.angle_gamma   90.00
#
_symmetry.space_group_name_H-M   'P 1'
#
loop_
_entity.id
_entity.type
_entity.pdbx_description
1 polymer ?
#
loop_
_entity_poly.entity_id
_entity_poly.type
_entity_poly.pdbx_seq_one_letter_code
_entity_poly.pdbx_strand_id
1 'polypeptide(L)' 'TDTFIWEYAKAREYVLVSKDNDFRQRSFQFGAPPKVVWLHVGNATTSVILRLLRESQRDILRFVQQPEAAMLVLGLKDLP' A
#
# COMPACT_ATOMS: atom_id res chain seq x y z
N THR A 1 0.51 17.01 4.97
CA THR A 1 1.38 16.78 3.82
C THR A 1 1.77 15.31 3.70
N ASP A 2 2.24 14.90 2.53
CA ASP A 2 2.70 13.54 2.31
C ASP A 2 3.87 13.19 3.24
N THR A 3 4.76 14.15 3.49
CA THR A 3 5.89 13.95 4.40
C THR A 3 5.39 13.67 5.81
N PHE A 4 4.39 14.41 6.28
CA PHE A 4 3.82 14.19 7.60
C PHE A 4 3.18 12.80 7.71
N ILE A 5 2.40 12.40 6.71
CA ILE A 5 1.75 11.09 6.70
C ILE A 5 2.79 9.97 6.70
N TRP A 6 3.84 10.12 5.89
CA TRP A 6 4.92 9.16 5.80
C TRP A 6 5.61 8.97 7.15
N GLU A 7 6.03 10.09 7.77
CA GLU A 7 6.74 10.05 9.05
C GLU A 7 5.85 9.52 10.18
N TYR A 8 4.57 9.88 10.17
CA TYR A 8 3.60 9.39 11.14
C TYR A 8 3.46 7.87 11.06
N ALA A 9 3.28 7.34 9.85
CA ALA A 9 3.15 5.91 9.64
C ALA A 9 4.45 5.18 10.00
N LYS A 10 5.59 5.77 9.65
CA LYS A 10 6.90 5.19 9.95
C LYS A 10 7.11 5.05 11.45
N ALA A 11 6.82 6.11 12.20
CA ALA A 11 7.02 6.12 13.65
C ALA A 11 6.15 5.10 14.38
N ARG A 12 4.97 4.78 13.84
CA ARG A 12 4.01 3.86 14.44
C ARG A 12 3.98 2.49 13.77
N GLU A 13 4.84 2.29 12.78
CA GLU A 13 4.90 1.07 12.00
C GLU A 13 3.55 0.70 11.37
N TYR A 14 2.80 1.71 10.95
CA TYR A 14 1.56 1.51 10.20
C TYR A 14 1.87 1.18 8.76
N VAL A 15 0.96 0.47 8.12
CA VAL A 15 1.01 0.20 6.69
C VAL A 15 0.23 1.31 5.99
N LEU A 16 0.85 1.96 5.02
CA LEU A 16 0.17 2.95 4.19
C LEU A 16 -0.52 2.26 3.03
N VAL A 17 -1.79 2.59 2.82
CA VAL A 17 -2.56 2.12 1.66
C VAL A 17 -2.91 3.36 0.85
N SER A 18 -2.45 3.43 -0.39
CA SER A 18 -2.64 4.63 -1.20
C SER A 18 -2.59 4.31 -2.68
N LYS A 19 -3.27 5.13 -3.48
CA LYS A 19 -3.15 5.11 -4.93
C LYS A 19 -2.25 6.24 -5.44
N ASP A 20 -1.70 7.07 -4.56
CA ASP A 20 -0.85 8.19 -4.93
C ASP A 20 0.55 7.71 -5.30
N ASN A 21 1.05 8.20 -6.42
CA ASN A 21 2.36 7.83 -6.90
C ASN A 21 3.49 8.32 -5.97
N ASP A 22 3.26 9.38 -5.21
CA ASP A 22 4.25 9.93 -4.29
C ASP A 22 4.68 8.91 -3.24
N PHE A 23 3.74 8.14 -2.67
CA PHE A 23 4.08 7.12 -1.68
C PHE A 23 4.79 5.93 -2.31
N ARG A 24 4.45 5.60 -3.56
CA ARG A 24 5.18 4.58 -4.31
C ARG A 24 6.64 4.99 -4.51
N GLN A 25 6.87 6.24 -4.90
CA GLN A 25 8.23 6.76 -5.09
C GLN A 25 9.00 6.80 -3.78
N ARG A 26 8.37 7.23 -2.68
CA ARG A 26 9.00 7.24 -1.37
C ARG A 26 9.39 5.83 -0.92
N SER A 27 8.55 4.85 -1.20
CA SER A 27 8.85 3.46 -0.87
C SER A 27 10.09 2.96 -1.60
N PHE A 28 10.23 3.29 -2.88
CA PHE A 28 11.42 2.94 -3.63
C PHE A 28 12.67 3.63 -3.09
N GLN A 29 12.53 4.89 -2.70
CA GLN A 29 13.67 5.70 -2.27
C GLN A 29 14.12 5.36 -0.86
N PHE A 30 13.19 5.16 0.05
CA PHE A 30 13.47 5.04 1.50
C PHE A 30 13.25 3.65 2.07
N GLY A 31 12.48 2.80 1.39
CA GLY A 31 12.15 1.47 1.91
C GLY A 31 11.17 1.52 3.07
N ALA A 32 11.04 0.41 3.75
CA ALA A 32 10.20 0.29 4.95
C ALA A 32 11.03 0.48 6.21
N PRO A 33 10.44 0.89 7.36
CA PRO A 33 9.08 1.35 7.50
C PRO A 33 8.86 2.74 6.93
N PRO A 34 7.65 3.10 6.55
CA PRO A 34 6.45 2.29 6.57
C PRO A 34 6.35 1.37 5.35
N LYS A 35 5.68 0.24 5.51
CA LYS A 35 5.30 -0.58 4.37
C LYS A 35 4.18 0.12 3.61
N VAL A 36 4.16 -0.06 2.29
CA VAL A 36 3.16 0.58 1.42
C VAL A 36 2.42 -0.48 0.62
N VAL A 37 1.10 -0.43 0.67
CA VAL A 37 0.23 -1.12 -0.28
C VAL A 37 -0.19 -0.08 -1.31
N TRP A 38 0.38 -0.18 -2.50
CA TRP A 38 0.07 0.78 -3.56
C TRP A 38 -1.00 0.23 -4.48
N LEU A 39 -2.05 1.02 -4.66
CA LEU A 39 -3.20 0.63 -5.47
C LEU A 39 -3.04 1.18 -6.88
N HIS A 40 -2.75 0.31 -7.82
CA HIS A 40 -2.64 0.65 -9.24
C HIS A 40 -4.01 0.46 -9.89
N VAL A 41 -4.93 1.36 -9.62
CA VAL A 41 -6.35 1.20 -9.97
C VAL A 41 -6.93 2.34 -10.81
N GLY A 42 -6.13 3.37 -11.09
CA GLY A 42 -6.61 4.53 -11.87
C GLY A 42 -7.81 5.19 -11.21
N ASN A 43 -8.88 5.39 -11.97
CA ASN A 43 -10.10 6.05 -11.51
C ASN A 43 -11.15 5.07 -11.00
N ALA A 44 -10.74 3.98 -10.40
CA ALA A 44 -11.68 2.99 -9.85
C ALA A 44 -12.53 3.62 -8.75
N THR A 45 -13.78 3.15 -8.64
CA THR A 45 -14.70 3.62 -7.61
C THR A 45 -14.26 3.12 -6.23
N THR A 46 -14.76 3.78 -5.18
CA THR A 46 -14.51 3.37 -3.81
C THR A 46 -14.96 1.92 -3.57
N SER A 47 -16.10 1.51 -4.12
CA SER A 47 -16.59 0.15 -3.94
C SER A 47 -15.67 -0.89 -4.59
N VAL A 48 -15.09 -0.58 -5.74
CA VAL A 48 -14.12 -1.45 -6.41
C VAL A 48 -12.83 -1.56 -5.57
N ILE A 49 -12.37 -0.43 -5.04
CA ILE A 49 -11.17 -0.41 -4.18
C ILE A 49 -11.40 -1.24 -2.91
N LEU A 50 -12.56 -1.09 -2.26
CA LEU A 50 -12.89 -1.87 -1.08
C LEU A 50 -12.95 -3.36 -1.38
N ARG A 51 -13.53 -3.72 -2.54
CA ARG A 51 -13.56 -5.11 -2.97
C ARG A 51 -12.15 -5.65 -3.20
N LEU A 52 -11.29 -4.87 -3.86
CA LEU A 52 -9.91 -5.26 -4.10
C LEU A 52 -9.16 -5.52 -2.80
N LEU A 53 -9.29 -4.63 -1.82
CA LEU A 53 -8.64 -4.81 -0.52
C LEU A 53 -9.16 -6.04 0.20
N ARG A 54 -10.47 -6.29 0.14
CA ARG A 54 -11.09 -7.45 0.76
C ARG A 54 -10.61 -8.76 0.13
N GLU A 55 -10.57 -8.79 -1.20
CA GLU A 55 -10.14 -9.98 -1.94
C GLU A 55 -8.63 -10.23 -1.81
N SER A 56 -7.86 -9.19 -1.51
CA SER A 56 -6.41 -9.27 -1.38
C SER A 56 -5.94 -9.43 0.06
N GLN A 57 -6.83 -9.70 0.99
CA GLN A 57 -6.53 -9.72 2.42
C GLN A 57 -5.40 -10.71 2.77
N ARG A 58 -5.40 -11.88 2.17
CA ARG A 58 -4.35 -12.87 2.42
C ARG A 58 -2.98 -12.38 1.96
N ASP A 59 -2.94 -11.77 0.78
CA ASP A 59 -1.70 -11.24 0.24
C ASP A 59 -1.17 -10.09 1.10
N ILE A 60 -2.07 -9.22 1.57
CA ILE A 60 -1.70 -8.12 2.45
C ILE A 60 -1.12 -8.65 3.76
N LEU A 61 -1.77 -9.63 4.39
CA LEU A 61 -1.28 -10.22 5.64
C LEU A 61 0.08 -10.88 5.45
N ARG A 62 0.27 -11.59 4.36
CA ARG A 62 1.55 -12.21 4.03
C ARG A 62 2.63 -11.16 3.85
N PHE A 63 2.30 -10.09 3.13
CA PHE A 63 3.22 -8.96 2.91
C PHE A 63 3.64 -8.31 4.22
N VAL A 64 2.69 -8.06 5.12
CA VAL A 64 2.97 -7.41 6.40
C VAL A 64 3.93 -8.25 7.24
N GLN A 65 3.89 -9.58 7.10
CA GLN A 65 4.73 -10.50 7.86
C GLN A 65 6.12 -10.68 7.27
N GLN A 66 6.39 -10.17 6.08
CA GLN A 66 7.69 -10.30 5.44
C GLN A 66 8.57 -9.10 5.78
N PRO A 67 9.63 -9.28 6.60
CA PRO A 67 10.43 -8.12 7.07
C PRO A 67 11.09 -7.34 5.95
N GLU A 68 11.46 -8.00 4.85
CA GLU A 68 12.22 -7.37 3.77
C GLU A 68 11.32 -6.74 2.70
N ALA A 69 10.03 -7.04 2.71
CA ALA A 69 9.12 -6.50 1.71
C ALA A 69 8.71 -5.08 2.09
N ALA A 70 8.96 -4.13 1.20
CA ALA A 70 8.63 -2.72 1.44
C ALA A 70 7.33 -2.29 0.79
N MET A 71 6.98 -2.87 -0.37
CA MET A 71 5.80 -2.45 -1.11
C MET A 71 5.08 -3.65 -1.73
N LEU A 72 3.75 -3.61 -1.64
CA LEU A 72 2.87 -4.54 -2.34
C LEU A 72 2.04 -3.74 -3.33
N VAL A 73 2.03 -4.16 -4.59
CA VAL A 73 1.23 -3.51 -5.63
C VAL A 73 -0.02 -4.35 -5.87
N LEU A 74 -1.19 -3.70 -5.76
CA LEU A 74 -2.48 -4.33 -6.06
C LEU A 74 -3.12 -3.60 -7.23
N GLY A 75 -3.64 -4.35 -8.18
CA GLY A 75 -4.33 -3.79 -9.33
C GLY A 75 -5.63 -4.52 -9.62
N LEU A 76 -6.40 -4.03 -10.59
CA LEU A 76 -7.71 -4.63 -10.91
C LEU A 76 -7.57 -6.07 -11.42
N LYS A 77 -6.42 -6.44 -11.96
CA LYS A 77 -6.13 -7.82 -12.37
C LYS A 77 -6.13 -8.80 -11.20
N ASP A 78 -6.01 -8.31 -9.97
CA ASP A 78 -6.04 -9.14 -8.76
C ASP A 78 -7.45 -9.46 -8.30
N LEU A 79 -8.46 -8.89 -8.96
CA LEU A 79 -9.85 -9.24 -8.72
C LEU A 79 -10.24 -10.47 -9.54
N PRO A 80 -11.03 -11.40 -8.95
CA PRO A 80 -11.54 -12.53 -9.67
C PRO A 80 -12.55 -12.16 -10.76
#